data_e1907ed302b6005846aaee71ed91a19c
#
_entry.id   e1907ed302b6005846aaee71ed91a19c
#
_cell.length_a   1.000
_cell.length_b   1.000
_cell.length_c   1.000
_cell.angle_alpha   90.00
_cell.angle_beta   90.00
_cell.angle_gamma   90.00
#
_symmetry.space_group_name_H-M   'P 1'
#
loop_
_entity.id
_entity.type
_entity.pdbx_description
1 polymer ?
#
loop_
_entity_poly.entity_id
_entity_poly.type
_entity_poly.pdbx_seq_one_letter_code
_entity_poly.pdbx_strand_id
1 'polypeptide(L)'
;MTPQELKQHRIQLFRDCAAWRKPERVPFLANIVTWKIIDSGYKFSEALHDYDIMSKCVTNFLDKYNVDVLTDTGVRNPMRIPEAIGESYYYVNDEAEALGVHAYSLCEKQELAELAQDTDKFVWEKMLPRKFPNFQHLKKEDFQRALDEQLAFNNYTAGITKVVREQYGLP
;
A
#
# COMPACT_ATOMS: atom_id res chain seq x y z
N MET A 1 8.49 19.78 -21.90
CA MET A 1 9.46 19.48 -20.81
C MET A 1 9.77 17.99 -20.84
N THR A 2 11.02 17.63 -20.68
CA THR A 2 11.43 16.26 -20.43
C THR A 2 10.92 15.81 -19.04
N PRO A 3 10.82 14.52 -18.76
CA PRO A 3 10.43 14.05 -17.41
C PRO A 3 11.31 14.62 -16.29
N GLN A 4 12.61 14.79 -16.55
CA GLN A 4 13.53 15.38 -15.58
C GLN A 4 13.26 16.87 -15.31
N GLU A 5 12.99 17.64 -16.35
CA GLU A 5 12.61 19.07 -16.21
C GLU A 5 11.28 19.20 -15.48
N LEU A 6 10.30 18.35 -15.83
CA LEU A 6 8.99 18.30 -15.18
C LEU A 6 9.11 17.97 -13.69
N LYS A 7 9.98 17.02 -13.33
CA LYS A 7 10.27 16.70 -11.94
C LYS A 7 10.84 17.89 -11.17
N GLN A 8 11.81 18.61 -11.75
CA GLN A 8 12.39 19.79 -11.09
C GLN A 8 11.37 20.91 -10.94
N HIS A 9 10.54 21.14 -11.95
CA HIS A 9 9.47 22.12 -11.89
C HIS A 9 8.47 21.78 -10.76
N ARG A 10 8.02 20.52 -10.67
CA ARG A 10 7.11 20.06 -9.61
C ARG A 10 7.71 20.22 -8.21
N ILE A 11 8.97 19.84 -8.04
CA ILE A 11 9.70 20.07 -6.76
C ILE A 11 9.73 21.55 -6.41
N GLN A 12 9.95 22.44 -7.40
CA GLN A 12 10.00 23.88 -7.16
C GLN A 12 8.64 24.43 -6.69
N LEU A 13 7.52 23.96 -7.25
CA LEU A 13 6.19 24.37 -6.78
C LEU A 13 6.00 24.12 -5.28
N PHE A 14 6.39 22.92 -4.80
CA PHE A 14 6.30 22.60 -3.35
C PHE A 14 7.29 23.40 -2.51
N ARG A 15 8.51 23.63 -3.01
CA ARG A 15 9.51 24.48 -2.31
C ARG A 15 9.02 25.92 -2.15
N ASP A 16 8.34 26.45 -3.15
CA ASP A 16 7.81 27.82 -3.08
C ASP A 16 6.69 27.90 -2.05
N CYS A 17 5.76 26.93 -2.02
CA CYS A 17 4.74 26.86 -0.98
C CYS A 17 5.35 26.75 0.42
N ALA A 18 6.32 25.86 0.62
CA ALA A 18 6.98 25.66 1.92
C ALA A 18 7.74 26.92 2.39
N ALA A 19 8.25 27.70 1.46
CA ALA A 19 8.95 28.97 1.74
C ALA A 19 8.04 30.20 1.78
N TRP A 20 6.70 30.00 1.81
CA TRP A 20 5.71 31.08 1.77
C TRP A 20 5.84 32.01 0.56
N ARG A 21 6.39 31.53 -0.54
CA ARG A 21 6.40 32.23 -1.82
C ARG A 21 5.20 31.81 -2.66
N LYS A 22 4.68 32.73 -3.46
CA LYS A 22 3.59 32.41 -4.38
C LYS A 22 4.13 31.49 -5.48
N PRO A 23 3.65 30.23 -5.57
CA PRO A 23 4.03 29.35 -6.67
C PRO A 23 3.37 29.80 -7.98
N GLU A 24 3.85 29.33 -9.12
CA GLU A 24 3.24 29.56 -10.43
C GLU A 24 1.78 29.10 -10.45
N ARG A 25 1.49 27.95 -9.83
CA ARG A 25 0.15 27.41 -9.60
C ARG A 25 0.11 26.60 -8.31
N VAL A 26 -1.06 26.30 -7.83
CA VAL A 26 -1.22 25.40 -6.67
C VAL A 26 -0.71 24.00 -7.04
N PRO A 27 0.24 23.44 -6.30
CA PRO A 27 0.69 22.07 -6.53
C PRO A 27 -0.38 21.07 -6.12
N PHE A 28 -0.52 20.01 -6.90
CA PHE A 28 -1.50 18.95 -6.67
C PHE A 28 -0.82 17.67 -6.17
N LEU A 29 -1.09 17.33 -4.91
CA LEU A 29 -0.67 16.08 -4.30
C LEU A 29 -1.84 15.08 -4.36
N ALA A 30 -1.66 13.98 -5.08
CA ALA A 30 -2.63 12.91 -5.17
C ALA A 30 -2.37 11.83 -4.10
N ASN A 31 -3.34 11.64 -3.21
CA ASN A 31 -3.39 10.53 -2.26
C ASN A 31 -4.66 9.72 -2.51
N ILE A 32 -4.60 8.81 -3.48
CA ILE A 32 -5.77 8.18 -4.09
C ILE A 32 -6.01 6.74 -3.64
N VAL A 33 -5.06 6.15 -2.92
CA VAL A 33 -5.10 4.78 -2.38
C VAL A 33 -5.68 3.77 -3.39
N THR A 34 -6.91 3.32 -3.20
CA THR A 34 -7.60 2.33 -4.04
C THR A 34 -8.45 2.94 -5.16
N TRP A 35 -8.69 4.25 -5.16
CA TRP A 35 -9.52 4.90 -6.17
C TRP A 35 -9.02 4.69 -7.61
N LYS A 36 -7.71 4.61 -7.82
CA LYS A 36 -7.11 4.29 -9.13
C LYS A 36 -7.57 2.95 -9.71
N ILE A 37 -7.99 2.00 -8.88
CA ILE A 37 -8.52 0.70 -9.31
C ILE A 37 -9.91 0.91 -9.93
N ILE A 38 -10.79 1.62 -9.21
CA ILE A 38 -12.14 1.97 -9.67
C ILE A 38 -12.07 2.77 -10.96
N ASP A 39 -11.23 3.82 -10.98
CA ASP A 39 -11.06 4.70 -12.13
C ASP A 39 -10.53 3.97 -13.38
N SER A 40 -9.81 2.87 -13.20
CA SER A 40 -9.30 2.00 -14.27
C SER A 40 -10.26 0.89 -14.67
N GLY A 41 -11.39 0.71 -13.97
CA GLY A 41 -12.42 -0.29 -14.27
C GLY A 41 -12.05 -1.73 -13.92
N TYR A 42 -11.02 -1.94 -13.10
CA TYR A 42 -10.66 -3.25 -12.58
C TYR A 42 -11.37 -3.57 -11.27
N LYS A 43 -11.52 -4.85 -10.97
CA LYS A 43 -11.99 -5.29 -9.65
C LYS A 43 -10.88 -5.17 -8.61
N PHE A 44 -11.27 -4.95 -7.36
CA PHE A 44 -10.32 -4.90 -6.25
C PHE A 44 -9.60 -6.23 -6.06
N SER A 45 -10.32 -7.35 -6.16
CA SER A 45 -9.73 -8.70 -6.07
C SER A 45 -8.65 -8.93 -7.12
N GLU A 46 -8.82 -8.41 -8.34
CA GLU A 46 -7.83 -8.53 -9.41
C GLU A 46 -6.59 -7.64 -9.12
N ALA A 47 -6.82 -6.34 -8.90
CA ALA A 47 -5.73 -5.38 -8.80
C ALA A 47 -4.91 -5.51 -7.52
N LEU A 48 -5.50 -5.97 -6.41
CA LEU A 48 -4.79 -6.15 -5.14
C LEU A 48 -3.96 -7.44 -5.09
N HIS A 49 -4.21 -8.40 -6.00
CA HIS A 49 -3.48 -9.66 -6.07
C HIS A 49 -2.59 -9.78 -7.31
N ASP A 50 -2.69 -8.85 -8.27
CA ASP A 50 -1.89 -8.83 -9.48
C ASP A 50 -1.15 -7.50 -9.63
N TYR A 51 0.19 -7.54 -9.52
CA TYR A 51 1.02 -6.35 -9.60
C TYR A 51 1.09 -5.73 -11.01
N ASP A 52 0.85 -6.51 -12.07
CA ASP A 52 0.79 -5.99 -13.43
C ASP A 52 -0.51 -5.20 -13.65
N ILE A 53 -1.62 -5.71 -13.11
CA ILE A 53 -2.90 -4.98 -13.12
C ILE A 53 -2.77 -3.70 -12.28
N MET A 54 -2.16 -3.78 -11.09
CA MET A 54 -1.94 -2.59 -10.26
C MET A 54 -1.05 -1.56 -10.97
N SER A 55 -0.01 -2.00 -11.69
CA SER A 55 0.82 -1.11 -12.50
C SER A 55 0.00 -0.38 -13.56
N LYS A 56 -0.92 -1.09 -14.24
CA LYS A 56 -1.84 -0.48 -15.20
C LYS A 56 -2.76 0.54 -14.53
N CYS A 57 -3.27 0.26 -13.32
CA CYS A 57 -4.08 1.21 -12.58
C CYS A 57 -3.31 2.50 -12.26
N VAL A 58 -2.04 2.40 -11.90
CA VAL A 58 -1.18 3.56 -11.64
C VAL A 58 -0.93 4.37 -12.91
N THR A 59 -0.55 3.70 -14.00
CA THR A 59 -0.26 4.40 -15.28
C THR A 59 -1.51 5.00 -15.90
N ASN A 60 -2.65 4.30 -15.91
CA ASN A 60 -3.93 4.83 -16.38
C ASN A 60 -4.33 6.11 -15.63
N PHE A 61 -4.12 6.11 -14.30
CA PHE A 61 -4.37 7.30 -13.49
C PHE A 61 -3.45 8.46 -13.90
N LEU A 62 -2.16 8.20 -14.09
CA LEU A 62 -1.18 9.23 -14.45
C LEU A 62 -1.34 9.73 -15.90
N ASP A 63 -1.83 8.89 -16.80
CA ASP A 63 -2.16 9.29 -18.17
C ASP A 63 -3.40 10.22 -18.23
N LYS A 64 -4.33 10.02 -17.31
CA LYS A 64 -5.59 10.75 -17.24
C LYS A 64 -5.50 12.05 -16.44
N TYR A 65 -4.69 12.07 -15.37
CA TYR A 65 -4.63 13.18 -14.44
C TYR A 65 -3.22 13.78 -14.31
N ASN A 66 -3.15 15.10 -14.48
CA ASN A 66 -1.90 15.84 -14.27
C ASN A 66 -1.69 16.14 -12.78
N VAL A 67 -0.92 15.30 -12.11
CA VAL A 67 -0.57 15.46 -10.69
C VAL A 67 0.89 15.84 -10.52
N ASP A 68 1.22 16.50 -9.41
CA ASP A 68 2.59 16.90 -9.12
C ASP A 68 3.33 15.93 -8.21
N VAL A 69 2.59 15.27 -7.32
CA VAL A 69 3.08 14.20 -6.45
C VAL A 69 2.01 13.12 -6.34
N LEU A 70 2.43 11.89 -6.48
CA LEU A 70 1.63 10.71 -6.17
C LEU A 70 2.24 10.05 -4.92
N THR A 71 1.49 10.01 -3.81
CA THR A 71 1.98 9.44 -2.54
C THR A 71 1.85 7.93 -2.47
N ASP A 72 1.07 7.34 -3.38
CA ASP A 72 0.78 5.92 -3.40
C ASP A 72 0.97 5.35 -4.81
N THR A 73 2.16 4.82 -5.03
CA THR A 73 2.55 4.22 -6.32
C THR A 73 2.11 2.76 -6.47
N GLY A 74 1.27 2.24 -5.58
CA GLY A 74 0.88 0.86 -5.72
C GLY A 74 -0.08 0.34 -4.67
N VAL A 75 0.22 -0.82 -4.16
CA VAL A 75 -0.54 -1.49 -3.10
C VAL A 75 -0.03 -1.01 -1.75
N ARG A 76 -0.82 -0.24 -1.02
CA ARG A 76 -0.47 0.15 0.35
C ARG A 76 -0.47 -1.07 1.28
N ASN A 77 -1.41 -1.99 1.05
CA ASN A 77 -1.59 -3.21 1.83
C ASN A 77 -1.40 -4.41 0.90
N PRO A 78 -0.20 -5.00 0.85
CA PRO A 78 0.07 -6.18 0.02
C PRO A 78 -0.70 -7.38 0.58
N MET A 79 -1.81 -7.76 -0.08
CA MET A 79 -2.69 -8.85 0.36
C MET A 79 -1.99 -10.20 0.36
N ARG A 80 -1.16 -10.45 -0.66
CA ARG A 80 -0.51 -11.74 -0.91
C ARG A 80 0.45 -12.19 0.20
N ILE A 81 1.10 -11.23 0.90
CA ILE A 81 2.06 -11.55 1.97
C ILE A 81 1.38 -12.15 3.20
N PRO A 82 0.38 -11.50 3.85
CA PRO A 82 -0.33 -12.10 4.98
C PRO A 82 -1.14 -13.35 4.56
N GLU A 83 -1.68 -13.38 3.35
CA GLU A 83 -2.39 -14.56 2.84
C GLU A 83 -1.47 -15.78 2.71
N ALA A 84 -0.19 -15.59 2.38
CA ALA A 84 0.79 -16.67 2.29
C ALA A 84 1.01 -17.39 3.63
N ILE A 85 0.76 -16.72 4.76
CA ILE A 85 0.79 -17.30 6.11
C ILE A 85 -0.61 -17.55 6.68
N GLY A 86 -1.63 -17.59 5.81
CA GLY A 86 -2.98 -17.99 6.18
C GLY A 86 -3.75 -16.97 6.99
N GLU A 87 -3.43 -15.69 6.82
CA GLU A 87 -4.11 -14.61 7.51
C GLU A 87 -4.67 -13.59 6.51
N SER A 88 -5.84 -13.05 6.83
CA SER A 88 -6.42 -11.93 6.12
C SER A 88 -6.98 -10.92 7.14
N TYR A 89 -6.19 -9.89 7.45
CA TYR A 89 -6.67 -8.73 8.20
C TYR A 89 -7.65 -7.91 7.36
N TYR A 90 -7.39 -7.86 6.07
CA TYR A 90 -8.24 -7.20 5.09
C TYR A 90 -9.08 -8.22 4.33
N TYR A 91 -10.25 -7.81 3.91
CA TYR A 91 -11.04 -8.56 2.93
C TYR A 91 -11.46 -7.63 1.78
N VAL A 92 -11.55 -8.19 0.60
CA VAL A 92 -11.98 -7.49 -0.59
C VAL A 92 -13.48 -7.71 -0.79
N ASN A 93 -14.21 -6.63 -1.05
CA ASN A 93 -15.60 -6.66 -1.47
C ASN A 93 -15.71 -5.96 -2.83
N ASP A 94 -15.73 -6.75 -3.90
CA ASP A 94 -15.82 -6.23 -5.27
C ASP A 94 -17.17 -5.57 -5.56
N GLU A 95 -18.25 -6.01 -4.93
CA GLU A 95 -19.59 -5.43 -5.12
C GLU A 95 -19.70 -4.03 -4.49
N ALA A 96 -19.06 -3.85 -3.35
CA ALA A 96 -19.01 -2.56 -2.66
C ALA A 96 -17.83 -1.67 -3.11
N GLU A 97 -16.99 -2.17 -4.02
CA GLU A 97 -15.75 -1.51 -4.46
C GLU A 97 -14.91 -1.05 -3.26
N ALA A 98 -14.73 -1.93 -2.27
CA ALA A 98 -14.13 -1.59 -1.00
C ALA A 98 -13.14 -2.65 -0.51
N LEU A 99 -12.11 -2.15 0.18
CA LEU A 99 -11.25 -2.94 1.03
C LEU A 99 -11.72 -2.80 2.47
N GLY A 100 -12.24 -3.86 3.04
CA GLY A 100 -12.68 -3.91 4.43
C GLY A 100 -11.63 -4.46 5.37
N VAL A 101 -11.89 -4.33 6.67
CA VAL A 101 -11.05 -4.84 7.76
C VAL A 101 -11.89 -5.76 8.62
N HIS A 102 -11.40 -6.97 8.89
CA HIS A 102 -12.05 -7.84 9.84
C HIS A 102 -11.95 -7.25 11.26
N ALA A 103 -13.11 -7.07 11.89
CA ALA A 103 -13.17 -6.58 13.25
C ALA A 103 -12.87 -7.74 14.22
N TYR A 104 -11.67 -7.75 14.80
CA TYR A 104 -11.33 -8.62 15.92
C TYR A 104 -10.45 -7.88 16.92
N SER A 105 -10.60 -8.25 18.20
CA SER A 105 -9.80 -7.68 19.28
C SER A 105 -8.52 -8.49 19.47
N LEU A 106 -7.37 -7.83 19.39
CA LEU A 106 -6.08 -8.45 19.71
C LEU A 106 -5.81 -8.43 21.22
N CYS A 107 -6.43 -7.49 21.95
CA CYS A 107 -6.30 -7.33 23.39
C CYS A 107 -7.63 -6.84 23.96
N GLU A 108 -8.20 -7.62 24.87
CA GLU A 108 -9.42 -7.23 25.57
C GLU A 108 -9.10 -6.24 26.70
N LYS A 109 -10.08 -5.42 27.10
CA LYS A 109 -9.89 -4.39 28.13
C LYS A 109 -9.35 -4.95 29.45
N GLN A 110 -9.80 -6.13 29.87
CA GLN A 110 -9.36 -6.81 31.09
C GLN A 110 -7.94 -7.37 31.01
N GLU A 111 -7.35 -7.46 29.82
CA GLU A 111 -6.00 -7.98 29.60
C GLU A 111 -4.92 -6.88 29.56
N LEU A 112 -5.33 -5.59 29.63
CA LEU A 112 -4.37 -4.47 29.57
C LEU A 112 -3.31 -4.51 30.65
N ALA A 113 -3.63 -5.00 31.85
CA ALA A 113 -2.67 -5.13 32.94
C ALA A 113 -1.60 -6.21 32.61
N GLU A 114 -2.01 -7.33 32.03
CA GLU A 114 -1.13 -8.40 31.60
C GLU A 114 -0.22 -7.96 30.44
N LEU A 115 -0.80 -7.27 29.45
CA LEU A 115 -0.04 -6.65 28.34
C LEU A 115 1.03 -5.68 28.87
N ALA A 116 0.68 -4.85 29.86
CA ALA A 116 1.61 -3.89 30.46
C ALA A 116 2.70 -4.54 31.30
N GLN A 117 2.41 -5.70 31.90
CA GLN A 117 3.36 -6.42 32.74
C GLN A 117 4.46 -7.13 31.92
N ASP A 118 4.09 -7.77 30.82
CA ASP A 118 5.01 -8.45 29.91
C ASP A 118 4.47 -8.38 28.47
N THR A 119 4.82 -7.31 27.78
CA THR A 119 4.36 -7.03 26.41
C THR A 119 4.80 -8.10 25.43
N ASP A 120 6.06 -8.56 25.50
CA ASP A 120 6.61 -9.52 24.57
C ASP A 120 5.90 -10.87 24.70
N LYS A 121 5.73 -11.35 25.92
CA LYS A 121 5.00 -12.58 26.20
C LYS A 121 3.55 -12.48 25.72
N PHE A 122 2.86 -11.38 26.02
CA PHE A 122 1.49 -11.18 25.61
C PHE A 122 1.33 -11.16 24.07
N VAL A 123 2.25 -10.51 23.37
CA VAL A 123 2.26 -10.48 21.89
C VAL A 123 2.40 -11.89 21.33
N TRP A 124 3.38 -12.67 21.82
CA TRP A 124 3.64 -14.02 21.32
C TRP A 124 2.54 -15.02 21.67
N GLU A 125 2.04 -14.99 22.89
CA GLU A 125 1.11 -16.01 23.38
C GLU A 125 -0.36 -15.70 23.06
N LYS A 126 -0.72 -14.42 22.87
CA LYS A 126 -2.11 -14.02 22.66
C LYS A 126 -2.35 -13.25 21.36
N MET A 127 -1.63 -12.16 21.10
CA MET A 127 -1.93 -11.30 19.96
C MET A 127 -1.64 -11.97 18.63
N LEU A 128 -0.46 -12.60 18.49
CA LEU A 128 -0.11 -13.29 17.24
C LEU A 128 -1.03 -14.47 16.92
N PRO A 129 -1.38 -15.37 17.86
CA PRO A 129 -2.37 -16.41 17.60
C PRO A 129 -3.77 -15.89 17.28
N ARG A 130 -4.19 -14.75 17.85
CA ARG A 130 -5.46 -14.12 17.50
C ARG A 130 -5.44 -13.49 16.12
N LYS A 131 -4.33 -12.86 15.77
CA LYS A 131 -4.15 -12.23 14.46
C LYS A 131 -3.94 -13.26 13.35
N PHE A 132 -3.23 -14.33 13.65
CA PHE A 132 -2.90 -15.41 12.73
C PHE A 132 -3.39 -16.74 13.31
N PRO A 133 -4.67 -17.11 13.11
CA PRO A 133 -5.24 -18.33 13.72
C PRO A 133 -4.45 -19.59 13.40
N ASN A 134 -3.79 -19.63 12.25
CA ASN A 134 -2.96 -20.76 11.83
C ASN A 134 -1.49 -20.65 12.27
N PHE A 135 -1.12 -19.63 13.06
CA PHE A 135 0.28 -19.34 13.41
C PHE A 135 1.02 -20.54 14.00
N GLN A 136 0.37 -21.32 14.89
CA GLN A 136 0.95 -22.49 15.52
C GLN A 136 1.11 -23.70 14.55
N HIS A 137 0.49 -23.64 13.39
CA HIS A 137 0.50 -24.69 12.38
C HIS A 137 1.33 -24.32 11.15
N LEU A 138 1.91 -23.13 11.13
CA LEU A 138 2.77 -22.66 10.04
C LEU A 138 3.98 -23.54 9.88
N LYS A 139 4.25 -23.90 8.62
CA LYS A 139 5.42 -24.68 8.22
C LYS A 139 6.48 -23.77 7.62
N LYS A 140 7.68 -24.30 7.45
CA LYS A 140 8.78 -23.59 6.78
C LYS A 140 8.39 -23.09 5.39
N GLU A 141 7.63 -23.88 4.67
CA GLU A 141 7.16 -23.57 3.32
C GLU A 141 6.20 -22.35 3.29
N ASP A 142 5.43 -22.14 4.35
CA ASP A 142 4.52 -20.98 4.46
C ASP A 142 5.33 -19.69 4.64
N PHE A 143 6.37 -19.73 5.48
CA PHE A 143 7.29 -18.60 5.63
C PHE A 143 8.08 -18.34 4.35
N GLN A 144 8.50 -19.38 3.63
CA GLN A 144 9.18 -19.21 2.36
C GLN A 144 8.28 -18.53 1.34
N ARG A 145 7.01 -18.95 1.22
CA ARG A 145 6.04 -18.25 0.36
C ARG A 145 5.87 -16.79 0.72
N ALA A 146 5.75 -16.46 2.02
CA ALA A 146 5.63 -15.08 2.47
C ALA A 146 6.87 -14.24 2.11
N LEU A 147 8.07 -14.81 2.19
CA LEU A 147 9.31 -14.15 1.76
C LEU A 147 9.35 -13.95 0.25
N ASP A 148 8.92 -14.93 -0.53
CA ASP A 148 8.84 -14.83 -1.99
C ASP A 148 7.83 -13.74 -2.41
N GLU A 149 6.68 -13.67 -1.75
CA GLU A 149 5.70 -12.60 -1.95
C GLU A 149 6.23 -11.22 -1.54
N GLN A 150 6.98 -11.14 -0.45
CA GLN A 150 7.64 -9.89 -0.05
C GLN A 150 8.67 -9.44 -1.09
N LEU A 151 9.43 -10.36 -1.65
CA LEU A 151 10.40 -10.06 -2.72
C LEU A 151 9.69 -9.60 -3.99
N ALA A 152 8.60 -10.27 -4.38
CA ALA A 152 7.77 -9.87 -5.51
C ALA A 152 7.20 -8.46 -5.32
N PHE A 153 6.70 -8.15 -4.13
CA PHE A 153 6.21 -6.82 -3.78
C PHE A 153 7.32 -5.74 -3.84
N ASN A 154 8.50 -6.04 -3.34
CA ASN A 154 9.64 -5.12 -3.41
C ASN A 154 10.05 -4.84 -4.86
N ASN A 155 10.10 -5.87 -5.71
CA ASN A 155 10.41 -5.74 -7.12
C ASN A 155 9.36 -4.91 -7.86
N TYR A 156 8.07 -5.16 -7.60
CA TYR A 156 6.97 -4.37 -8.10
C TYR A 156 7.10 -2.89 -7.70
N THR A 157 7.31 -2.61 -6.41
CA THR A 157 7.42 -1.25 -5.89
C THR A 157 8.60 -0.50 -6.53
N ALA A 158 9.75 -1.17 -6.67
CA ALA A 158 10.91 -0.59 -7.34
C ALA A 158 10.62 -0.30 -8.82
N GLY A 159 9.98 -1.24 -9.52
CA GLY A 159 9.62 -1.12 -10.93
C GLY A 159 8.65 0.03 -11.19
N ILE A 160 7.53 0.07 -10.48
CA ILE A 160 6.52 1.14 -10.68
C ILE A 160 7.06 2.51 -10.25
N THR A 161 7.86 2.59 -9.20
CA THR A 161 8.51 3.85 -8.79
C THR A 161 9.43 4.37 -9.90
N LYS A 162 10.18 3.47 -10.56
CA LYS A 162 11.02 3.84 -11.69
C LYS A 162 10.19 4.41 -12.84
N VAL A 163 9.11 3.73 -13.23
CA VAL A 163 8.17 4.19 -14.28
C VAL A 163 7.63 5.60 -13.94
N VAL A 164 7.13 5.78 -12.72
CA VAL A 164 6.54 7.05 -12.26
C VAL A 164 7.57 8.19 -12.33
N ARG A 165 8.81 7.93 -11.98
CA ARG A 165 9.90 8.94 -12.02
C ARG A 165 10.41 9.22 -13.42
N GLU A 166 10.66 8.19 -14.21
CA GLU A 166 11.35 8.31 -15.49
C GLU A 166 10.41 8.67 -16.65
N GLN A 167 9.16 8.21 -16.62
CA GLN A 167 8.19 8.48 -17.69
C GLN A 167 7.31 9.68 -17.36
N TYR A 168 6.85 9.80 -16.12
CA TYR A 168 5.91 10.86 -15.71
C TYR A 168 6.59 12.04 -15.01
N GLY A 169 7.87 11.95 -14.70
CA GLY A 169 8.61 13.03 -14.04
C GLY A 169 8.04 13.40 -12.68
N LEU A 170 7.53 12.42 -11.91
CA LEU A 170 7.13 12.65 -10.52
C LEU A 170 8.35 12.57 -9.59
N PRO A 171 8.37 13.31 -8.48
CA PRO A 171 9.45 13.32 -7.50
C PRO A 171 9.70 11.99 -6.82
#